data_3cad4307ab7e0dc6ec028ca0d773576c
#
_entry.id   3cad4307ab7e0dc6ec028ca0d773576c
#
_cell.length_a   1.000
_cell.length_b   1.000
_cell.length_c   1.000
_cell.angle_alpha   90.00
_cell.angle_beta   90.00
_cell.angle_gamma   90.00
#
_symmetry.space_group_name_H-M   'P 1'
#
loop_
_entity.id
_entity.type
_entity.pdbx_description
1 polymer ?
#
loop_
_entity_poly.entity_id
_entity_poly.type
_entity_poly.pdbx_seq_one_letter_code
_entity_poly.pdbx_strand_id
1 'polypeptide(L)'
;MSGGADPRIPETRRRRVETIAKSERVMTMSRSLTLTRSVLAEHIARATPAQLDFVESWFEAELASREQSKRARLLKAAGLPNAKTLDGYDWSNLRMPPDWGRAQLEALEFVDGREDLVLHGPVGTGKSHLAVAPGRLACMNAVPVRFFTASGLLMRLRRAKQENRLDRELAGIGKARLLIIDEFGYMPVDEEGSRLLFQVISDSYETRSIIHATNIESGGWGRVLGDKNMAAALIARTVHHGRLIRFEGRSYRSEHALMTR
;
A
#
# COMPACT_ATOMS: atom_id res chain seq x y z
N MET A 1 15.77 0.38 -33.06
CA MET A 1 17.18 0.37 -33.47
C MET A 1 17.73 -1.01 -33.18
N SER A 2 17.95 -1.84 -34.21
CA SER A 2 18.48 -3.20 -34.11
C SER A 2 19.98 -3.10 -33.84
N GLY A 3 20.40 -3.52 -32.63
CA GLY A 3 21.81 -3.67 -32.29
C GLY A 3 22.47 -4.77 -33.11
N GLY A 4 23.03 -4.41 -34.22
CA GLY A 4 23.82 -5.30 -35.08
C GLY A 4 25.06 -5.79 -34.34
N ALA A 5 25.20 -7.09 -34.24
CA ALA A 5 26.36 -7.72 -33.63
C ALA A 5 27.63 -7.40 -34.44
N ASP A 6 28.72 -6.97 -33.79
CA ASP A 6 30.01 -6.67 -34.42
C ASP A 6 30.56 -7.93 -35.10
N PRO A 7 30.75 -7.95 -36.42
CA PRO A 7 31.16 -9.14 -37.19
C PRO A 7 32.59 -9.62 -36.91
N ARG A 8 33.39 -8.87 -36.15
CA ARG A 8 34.80 -9.14 -35.85
C ARG A 8 35.05 -10.10 -34.70
N ILE A 9 33.99 -10.48 -33.94
CA ILE A 9 34.14 -11.41 -32.80
C ILE A 9 33.85 -12.85 -33.25
N PRO A 10 34.78 -13.81 -33.08
CA PRO A 10 34.56 -15.21 -33.40
C PRO A 10 33.32 -15.78 -32.70
N GLU A 11 32.55 -16.59 -33.40
CA GLU A 11 31.29 -17.19 -32.90
C GLU A 11 31.48 -17.95 -31.58
N THR A 12 32.56 -18.67 -31.42
CA THR A 12 32.95 -19.38 -30.19
C THR A 12 33.12 -18.42 -29.00
N ARG A 13 33.67 -17.23 -29.23
CA ARG A 13 33.83 -16.20 -28.18
C ARG A 13 32.47 -15.56 -27.81
N ARG A 14 31.59 -15.35 -28.77
CA ARG A 14 30.23 -14.88 -28.55
C ARG A 14 29.43 -15.87 -27.70
N ARG A 15 29.43 -17.16 -28.06
CA ARG A 15 28.75 -18.22 -27.30
C ARG A 15 29.27 -18.32 -25.87
N ARG A 16 30.57 -18.18 -25.65
CA ARG A 16 31.17 -18.24 -24.33
C ARG A 16 30.73 -17.03 -23.46
N VAL A 17 30.73 -15.82 -24.04
CA VAL A 17 30.25 -14.60 -23.34
C VAL A 17 28.78 -14.70 -22.98
N GLU A 18 27.95 -15.20 -23.89
CA GLU A 18 26.51 -15.42 -23.65
C GLU A 18 26.26 -16.45 -22.55
N THR A 19 27.00 -17.56 -22.53
CA THR A 19 26.91 -18.58 -21.48
C THR A 19 27.29 -18.03 -20.11
N ILE A 20 28.34 -17.21 -20.04
CA ILE A 20 28.74 -16.54 -18.79
C ILE A 20 27.62 -15.59 -18.31
N ALA A 21 27.08 -14.78 -19.19
CA ALA A 21 25.98 -13.86 -18.84
C ALA A 21 24.72 -14.60 -18.36
N LYS A 22 24.36 -15.73 -18.98
CA LYS A 22 23.26 -16.58 -18.51
C LYS A 22 23.53 -17.16 -17.11
N SER A 23 24.72 -17.67 -16.87
CA SER A 23 25.13 -18.18 -15.55
C SER A 23 25.01 -17.12 -14.46
N GLU A 24 25.45 -15.90 -14.75
CA GLU A 24 25.35 -14.77 -13.83
C GLU A 24 23.88 -14.38 -13.54
N ARG A 25 23.00 -14.40 -14.57
CA ARG A 25 21.57 -14.15 -14.37
C ARG A 25 20.91 -15.21 -13.48
N VAL A 26 21.15 -16.49 -13.75
CA VAL A 26 20.64 -17.61 -12.94
C VAL A 26 21.11 -17.48 -11.49
N MET A 27 22.39 -17.19 -11.26
CA MET A 27 22.95 -16.97 -9.93
C MET A 27 22.33 -15.75 -9.23
N THR A 28 22.00 -14.71 -9.97
CA THR A 28 21.35 -13.51 -9.42
C THR A 28 19.91 -13.81 -9.02
N MET A 29 19.13 -14.47 -9.88
CA MET A 29 17.75 -14.88 -9.59
C MET A 29 17.67 -15.82 -8.38
N SER A 30 18.66 -16.71 -8.22
CA SER A 30 18.72 -17.64 -7.09
C SER A 30 18.81 -16.98 -5.72
N ARG A 31 19.21 -15.70 -5.64
CA ARG A 31 19.27 -14.95 -4.36
C ARG A 31 17.91 -14.82 -3.70
N SER A 32 16.83 -14.80 -4.49
CA SER A 32 15.45 -14.73 -4.03
C SER A 32 14.80 -16.11 -3.83
N LEU A 33 15.55 -17.18 -4.07
CA LEU A 33 15.11 -18.55 -3.91
C LEU A 33 15.85 -19.23 -2.75
N THR A 34 15.18 -20.15 -2.06
CA THR A 34 15.77 -20.93 -0.95
C THR A 34 16.61 -22.07 -1.48
N LEU A 35 17.71 -21.74 -2.17
CA LEU A 35 18.63 -22.71 -2.77
C LEU A 35 20.02 -22.65 -2.12
N THR A 36 20.68 -23.79 -2.01
CA THR A 36 22.07 -23.86 -1.55
C THR A 36 22.99 -23.33 -2.65
N ARG A 37 23.55 -22.16 -2.44
CA ARG A 37 24.32 -21.44 -3.46
C ARG A 37 25.55 -22.18 -3.97
N SER A 38 26.27 -22.89 -3.10
CA SER A 38 27.43 -23.68 -3.50
C SER A 38 27.04 -24.82 -4.45
N VAL A 39 25.95 -25.53 -4.14
CA VAL A 39 25.43 -26.63 -5.01
C VAL A 39 24.99 -26.05 -6.35
N LEU A 40 24.24 -24.95 -6.34
CA LEU A 40 23.80 -24.30 -7.58
C LEU A 40 24.99 -23.86 -8.45
N ALA A 41 25.99 -23.19 -7.85
CA ALA A 41 27.17 -22.72 -8.56
C ALA A 41 27.96 -23.87 -9.21
N GLU A 42 28.12 -25.00 -8.52
CA GLU A 42 28.79 -26.20 -9.06
C GLU A 42 28.05 -26.76 -10.27
N HIS A 43 26.71 -26.86 -10.22
CA HIS A 43 25.91 -27.37 -11.32
C HIS A 43 25.89 -26.42 -12.52
N ILE A 44 25.76 -25.11 -12.27
CA ILE A 44 25.79 -24.08 -13.31
C ILE A 44 27.14 -24.06 -14.05
N ALA A 45 28.27 -24.28 -13.34
CA ALA A 45 29.57 -24.30 -13.96
C ALA A 45 29.75 -25.46 -14.98
N ARG A 46 28.96 -26.54 -14.86
CA ARG A 46 28.96 -27.72 -15.74
C ARG A 46 27.79 -27.74 -16.73
N ALA A 47 26.85 -26.77 -16.62
CA ALA A 47 25.64 -26.76 -17.41
C ALA A 47 25.91 -26.37 -18.88
N THR A 48 25.22 -27.03 -19.78
CA THR A 48 25.15 -26.63 -21.19
C THR A 48 24.30 -25.38 -21.37
N PRO A 49 24.46 -24.63 -22.48
CA PRO A 49 23.62 -23.46 -22.75
C PRO A 49 22.10 -23.75 -22.68
N ALA A 50 21.67 -24.92 -23.21
CA ALA A 50 20.26 -25.33 -23.18
C ALA A 50 19.76 -25.61 -21.74
N GLN A 51 20.61 -26.18 -20.88
CA GLN A 51 20.29 -26.40 -19.48
C GLN A 51 20.20 -25.07 -18.71
N LEU A 52 21.05 -24.10 -19.02
CA LEU A 52 20.98 -22.76 -18.45
C LEU A 52 19.69 -22.05 -18.86
N ASP A 53 19.27 -22.15 -20.14
CA ASP A 53 18.03 -21.61 -20.64
C ASP A 53 16.82 -22.21 -19.90
N PHE A 54 16.81 -23.52 -19.68
CA PHE A 54 15.78 -24.20 -18.92
C PHE A 54 15.71 -23.71 -17.46
N VAL A 55 16.85 -23.63 -16.78
CA VAL A 55 16.93 -23.18 -15.38
C VAL A 55 16.55 -21.71 -15.26
N GLU A 56 16.98 -20.86 -16.20
CA GLU A 56 16.62 -19.44 -16.25
C GLU A 56 15.09 -19.31 -16.37
N SER A 57 14.46 -19.96 -17.35
CA SER A 57 13.01 -19.91 -17.55
C SER A 57 12.22 -20.48 -16.36
N TRP A 58 12.72 -21.53 -15.73
CA TRP A 58 12.11 -22.07 -14.51
C TRP A 58 12.18 -21.10 -13.34
N PHE A 59 13.33 -20.49 -13.11
CA PHE A 59 13.47 -19.49 -12.03
C PHE A 59 12.61 -18.26 -12.28
N GLU A 60 12.50 -17.79 -13.53
CA GLU A 60 11.59 -16.69 -13.89
C GLU A 60 10.14 -17.03 -13.55
N ALA A 61 9.68 -18.22 -13.95
CA ALA A 61 8.33 -18.70 -13.66
C ALA A 61 8.08 -18.82 -12.14
N GLU A 62 9.04 -19.37 -11.39
CA GLU A 62 8.94 -19.54 -9.94
C GLU A 62 8.90 -18.17 -9.22
N LEU A 63 9.75 -17.22 -9.62
CA LEU A 63 9.77 -15.87 -9.05
C LEU A 63 8.46 -15.13 -9.36
N ALA A 64 7.97 -15.23 -10.58
CA ALA A 64 6.69 -14.65 -10.99
C ALA A 64 5.52 -15.24 -10.17
N SER A 65 5.49 -16.57 -9.98
CA SER A 65 4.48 -17.25 -9.17
C SER A 65 4.53 -16.83 -7.70
N ARG A 66 5.73 -16.71 -7.12
CA ARG A 66 5.90 -16.21 -5.74
C ARG A 66 5.43 -14.78 -5.58
N GLU A 67 5.76 -13.92 -6.54
CA GLU A 67 5.34 -12.51 -6.52
C GLU A 67 3.81 -12.39 -6.64
N GLN A 68 3.20 -13.16 -7.52
CA GLN A 68 1.74 -13.23 -7.64
C GLN A 68 1.09 -13.72 -6.33
N SER A 69 1.62 -14.77 -5.74
CA SER A 69 1.14 -15.32 -4.47
C SER A 69 1.29 -14.32 -3.32
N LYS A 70 2.40 -13.57 -3.29
CA LYS A 70 2.64 -12.49 -2.32
C LYS A 70 1.60 -11.37 -2.46
N ARG A 71 1.35 -10.89 -3.69
CA ARG A 71 0.34 -9.86 -3.99
C ARG A 71 -1.06 -10.32 -3.58
N ALA A 72 -1.45 -11.53 -3.94
CA ALA A 72 -2.75 -12.10 -3.56
C ALA A 72 -2.92 -12.17 -2.04
N ARG A 73 -1.88 -12.62 -1.32
CA ARG A 73 -1.88 -12.67 0.16
C ARG A 73 -1.97 -11.27 0.78
N LEU A 74 -1.27 -10.28 0.23
CA LEU A 74 -1.34 -8.90 0.71
C LEU A 74 -2.73 -8.30 0.48
N LEU A 75 -3.33 -8.48 -0.69
CA LEU A 75 -4.69 -8.05 -0.98
C LEU A 75 -5.70 -8.68 -0.01
N LYS A 76 -5.61 -9.98 0.24
CA LYS A 76 -6.47 -10.66 1.22
C LYS A 76 -6.25 -10.12 2.63
N ALA A 77 -5.01 -9.89 3.02
CA ALA A 77 -4.67 -9.38 4.36
C ALA A 77 -5.06 -7.92 4.55
N ALA A 78 -5.11 -7.12 3.49
CA ALA A 78 -5.46 -5.69 3.56
C ALA A 78 -6.89 -5.45 4.06
N GLY A 79 -7.82 -6.37 3.81
CA GLY A 79 -9.23 -6.23 4.23
C GLY A 79 -9.98 -5.14 3.47
N LEU A 80 -9.58 -4.82 2.24
CA LEU A 80 -10.24 -3.81 1.40
C LEU A 80 -11.69 -4.23 1.09
N PRO A 81 -12.69 -3.32 1.23
CA PRO A 81 -14.11 -3.69 1.14
C PRO A 81 -14.54 -4.06 -0.29
N ASN A 82 -13.86 -3.54 -1.31
CA ASN A 82 -14.14 -3.82 -2.71
C ASN A 82 -12.94 -3.54 -3.61
N ALA A 83 -13.06 -3.97 -4.88
CA ALA A 83 -11.99 -3.81 -5.88
C ALA A 83 -12.11 -2.44 -6.59
N LYS A 84 -11.79 -1.35 -5.89
CA LYS A 84 -11.69 -0.03 -6.49
C LYS A 84 -10.31 0.18 -7.12
N THR A 85 -10.30 0.85 -8.29
CA THR A 85 -9.09 1.24 -9.00
C THR A 85 -9.12 2.74 -9.28
N LEU A 86 -7.99 3.30 -9.70
CA LEU A 86 -7.90 4.68 -10.15
C LEU A 86 -8.29 4.84 -11.63
N ASP A 87 -8.46 3.72 -12.34
CA ASP A 87 -8.87 3.73 -13.75
C ASP A 87 -10.29 4.28 -13.89
N GLY A 88 -10.45 5.27 -14.75
CA GLY A 88 -11.75 5.92 -14.96
C GLY A 88 -12.27 6.73 -13.77
N TYR A 89 -11.44 6.98 -12.76
CA TYR A 89 -11.82 7.83 -11.62
C TYR A 89 -11.98 9.29 -12.06
N ASP A 90 -13.08 9.92 -11.64
CA ASP A 90 -13.33 11.33 -11.92
C ASP A 90 -12.57 12.22 -10.93
N TRP A 91 -11.55 12.91 -11.43
CA TRP A 91 -10.67 13.80 -10.67
C TRP A 91 -11.19 15.25 -10.60
N SER A 92 -12.24 15.59 -11.35
CA SER A 92 -12.73 16.97 -11.51
C SER A 92 -13.21 17.61 -10.20
N ASN A 93 -13.69 16.78 -9.28
CA ASN A 93 -14.22 17.21 -7.98
C ASN A 93 -13.18 17.21 -6.85
N LEU A 94 -11.89 17.09 -7.19
CA LEU A 94 -10.82 17.05 -6.21
C LEU A 94 -9.99 18.31 -6.24
N ARG A 95 -9.75 18.85 -5.06
CA ARG A 95 -8.76 19.91 -4.84
C ARG A 95 -7.55 19.32 -4.13
N MET A 96 -6.48 19.18 -4.87
CA MET A 96 -5.20 18.68 -4.38
C MET A 96 -4.29 19.82 -3.94
N PRO A 97 -3.25 19.55 -3.11
CA PRO A 97 -2.20 20.53 -2.84
C PRO A 97 -1.53 21.02 -4.11
N PRO A 98 -1.03 22.30 -4.16
CA PRO A 98 -0.44 22.86 -5.39
C PRO A 98 0.82 22.14 -5.87
N ASP A 99 1.58 21.55 -4.96
CA ASP A 99 2.85 20.87 -5.17
C ASP A 99 2.72 19.35 -5.33
N TRP A 100 1.49 18.82 -5.25
CA TRP A 100 1.25 17.38 -5.21
C TRP A 100 -0.09 17.02 -5.85
N GLY A 101 -0.10 16.02 -6.72
CA GLY A 101 -1.27 15.71 -7.49
C GLY A 101 -1.44 14.23 -7.82
N ARG A 102 -2.19 13.98 -8.88
CA ARG A 102 -2.53 12.63 -9.34
C ARG A 102 -1.31 11.74 -9.60
N ALA A 103 -0.28 12.26 -10.26
CA ALA A 103 0.91 11.49 -10.60
C ALA A 103 1.63 10.96 -9.37
N GLN A 104 1.79 11.80 -8.33
CA GLN A 104 2.41 11.43 -7.07
C GLN A 104 1.56 10.40 -6.29
N LEU A 105 0.22 10.54 -6.34
CA LEU A 105 -0.69 9.56 -5.74
C LEU A 105 -0.58 8.19 -6.42
N GLU A 106 -0.58 8.16 -7.76
CA GLU A 106 -0.44 6.94 -8.55
C GLU A 106 0.94 6.30 -8.40
N ALA A 107 1.98 7.10 -8.21
CA ALA A 107 3.33 6.63 -7.88
C ALA A 107 3.48 6.15 -6.43
N LEU A 108 2.47 6.38 -5.56
CA LEU A 108 2.50 6.06 -4.13
C LEU A 108 3.62 6.79 -3.36
N GLU A 109 4.07 7.96 -3.83
CA GLU A 109 5.17 8.72 -3.22
C GLU A 109 4.93 9.00 -1.73
N PHE A 110 3.67 9.25 -1.34
CA PHE A 110 3.30 9.46 0.06
C PHE A 110 3.60 8.24 0.96
N VAL A 111 3.56 7.01 0.41
CA VAL A 111 3.89 5.79 1.16
C VAL A 111 5.40 5.69 1.40
N ASP A 112 6.19 6.06 0.41
CA ASP A 112 7.64 6.06 0.53
C ASP A 112 8.13 7.21 1.41
N GLY A 113 7.46 8.37 1.34
CA GLY A 113 7.68 9.53 2.20
C GLY A 113 7.12 9.39 3.62
N ARG A 114 6.33 8.34 3.90
CA ARG A 114 5.59 8.16 5.17
C ARG A 114 4.68 9.33 5.50
N GLU A 115 4.12 9.93 4.45
CA GLU A 115 3.19 11.05 4.57
C GLU A 115 1.75 10.53 4.74
N ASP A 116 0.95 11.25 5.51
CA ASP A 116 -0.48 10.96 5.66
C ASP A 116 -1.30 11.63 4.55
N LEU A 117 -2.43 11.04 4.19
CA LEU A 117 -3.43 11.67 3.34
C LEU A 117 -4.73 11.89 4.12
N VAL A 118 -5.22 13.10 4.14
CA VAL A 118 -6.53 13.44 4.70
C VAL A 118 -7.50 13.69 3.54
N LEU A 119 -8.44 12.77 3.34
CA LEU A 119 -9.49 12.85 2.34
C LEU A 119 -10.72 13.46 2.99
N HIS A 120 -10.94 14.77 2.80
CA HIS A 120 -12.02 15.50 3.43
C HIS A 120 -13.08 15.93 2.43
N GLY A 121 -14.36 15.85 2.81
CA GLY A 121 -15.47 16.37 2.03
C GLY A 121 -16.82 15.73 2.35
N PRO A 122 -17.91 16.17 1.69
CA PRO A 122 -19.26 15.68 1.94
C PRO A 122 -19.43 14.17 1.72
N VAL A 123 -20.52 13.61 2.26
CA VAL A 123 -20.86 12.19 2.08
C VAL A 123 -21.18 11.92 0.61
N GLY A 124 -20.71 10.78 0.09
CA GLY A 124 -21.03 10.35 -1.27
C GLY A 124 -20.13 10.91 -2.36
N THR A 125 -19.11 11.72 -2.06
CA THR A 125 -18.22 12.38 -3.03
C THR A 125 -17.06 11.51 -3.53
N GLY A 126 -16.95 10.24 -3.09
CA GLY A 126 -15.89 9.34 -3.59
C GLY A 126 -14.70 9.15 -2.68
N LYS A 127 -14.66 9.70 -1.45
CA LYS A 127 -13.55 9.56 -0.49
C LYS A 127 -13.11 8.12 -0.26
N SER A 128 -14.05 7.22 0.08
CA SER A 128 -13.77 5.80 0.29
C SER A 128 -13.21 5.13 -0.97
N HIS A 129 -13.64 5.56 -2.16
CA HIS A 129 -13.07 5.06 -3.41
C HIS A 129 -11.58 5.45 -3.51
N LEU A 130 -11.29 6.74 -3.31
CA LEU A 130 -9.92 7.26 -3.37
C LEU A 130 -9.05 6.78 -2.21
N ALA A 131 -9.63 6.33 -1.09
CA ALA A 131 -8.90 5.67 -0.01
C ALA A 131 -8.52 4.22 -0.38
N VAL A 132 -9.45 3.47 -0.98
CA VAL A 132 -9.29 2.05 -1.31
C VAL A 132 -8.38 1.83 -2.52
N ALA A 133 -8.51 2.66 -3.56
CA ALA A 133 -7.79 2.46 -4.83
C ALA A 133 -6.26 2.54 -4.68
N PRO A 134 -5.65 3.53 -4.01
CA PRO A 134 -4.21 3.53 -3.72
C PRO A 134 -3.79 2.35 -2.82
N GLY A 135 -4.64 1.94 -1.87
CA GLY A 135 -4.38 0.77 -1.04
C GLY A 135 -4.28 -0.51 -1.86
N ARG A 136 -5.17 -0.69 -2.84
CA ARG A 136 -5.09 -1.80 -3.80
C ARG A 136 -3.82 -1.72 -4.65
N LEU A 137 -3.51 -0.55 -5.18
CA LEU A 137 -2.30 -0.32 -5.97
C LEU A 137 -1.03 -0.62 -5.16
N ALA A 138 -0.99 -0.22 -3.88
CA ALA A 138 0.09 -0.53 -2.96
C ALA A 138 0.26 -2.05 -2.77
N CYS A 139 -0.82 -2.82 -2.58
CA CYS A 139 -0.76 -4.28 -2.51
C CYS A 139 -0.20 -4.90 -3.80
N MET A 140 -0.57 -4.37 -4.97
CA MET A 140 -0.04 -4.82 -6.27
C MET A 140 1.44 -4.51 -6.43
N ASN A 141 1.94 -3.47 -5.75
CA ASN A 141 3.36 -3.14 -5.63
C ASN A 141 4.04 -3.81 -4.42
N ALA A 142 3.44 -4.90 -3.91
CA ALA A 142 3.96 -5.69 -2.81
C ALA A 142 4.13 -4.93 -1.48
N VAL A 143 3.43 -3.81 -1.30
CA VAL A 143 3.37 -3.01 -0.07
C VAL A 143 2.28 -3.57 0.85
N PRO A 144 2.58 -3.84 2.14
CA PRO A 144 1.58 -4.27 3.11
C PRO A 144 0.60 -3.14 3.46
N VAL A 145 -0.70 -3.42 3.32
CA VAL A 145 -1.79 -2.48 3.62
C VAL A 145 -2.73 -3.08 4.66
N ARG A 146 -3.36 -2.23 5.46
CA ARG A 146 -4.51 -2.57 6.31
C ARG A 146 -5.59 -1.52 6.14
N PHE A 147 -6.81 -2.00 5.98
CA PHE A 147 -8.01 -1.16 5.90
C PHE A 147 -8.92 -1.41 7.10
N PHE A 148 -9.44 -0.35 7.66
CA PHE A 148 -10.46 -0.36 8.70
C PHE A 148 -11.41 0.82 8.49
N THR A 149 -12.68 0.65 8.88
CA THR A 149 -13.47 1.80 9.30
C THR A 149 -13.02 2.19 10.71
N ALA A 150 -13.17 3.45 11.10
CA ALA A 150 -12.79 3.90 12.44
C ALA A 150 -13.52 3.10 13.54
N SER A 151 -14.80 2.84 13.34
CA SER A 151 -15.61 2.00 14.25
C SER A 151 -15.12 0.56 14.30
N GLY A 152 -14.81 -0.05 13.15
CA GLY A 152 -14.31 -1.42 13.06
C GLY A 152 -12.93 -1.58 13.73
N LEU A 153 -12.03 -0.61 13.54
CA LEU A 153 -10.74 -0.57 14.23
C LEU A 153 -10.92 -0.54 15.74
N LEU A 154 -11.79 0.37 16.21
CA LEU A 154 -12.06 0.55 17.62
C LEU A 154 -12.64 -0.72 18.28
N MET A 155 -13.64 -1.34 17.66
CA MET A 155 -14.20 -2.61 18.13
C MET A 155 -13.14 -3.71 18.23
N ARG A 156 -12.27 -3.78 17.24
CA ARG A 156 -11.18 -4.75 17.20
C ARG A 156 -10.16 -4.55 18.32
N LEU A 157 -9.77 -3.30 18.57
CA LEU A 157 -8.82 -2.94 19.63
C LEU A 157 -9.43 -3.20 21.04
N ARG A 158 -10.69 -2.83 21.26
CA ARG A 158 -11.40 -3.11 22.51
C ARG A 158 -11.48 -4.61 22.80
N ARG A 159 -11.87 -5.41 21.81
CA ARG A 159 -11.89 -6.85 21.93
C ARG A 159 -10.51 -7.42 22.25
N ALA A 160 -9.47 -6.95 21.55
CA ALA A 160 -8.10 -7.38 21.81
C ALA A 160 -7.64 -7.02 23.23
N LYS A 161 -8.04 -5.84 23.75
CA LYS A 161 -7.77 -5.42 25.13
C LYS A 161 -8.48 -6.32 26.13
N GLN A 162 -9.77 -6.61 25.96
CA GLN A 162 -10.54 -7.51 26.82
C GLN A 162 -9.96 -8.93 26.87
N GLU A 163 -9.38 -9.38 25.77
CA GLU A 163 -8.73 -10.69 25.64
C GLU A 163 -7.23 -10.66 26.00
N ASN A 164 -6.71 -9.58 26.58
CA ASN A 164 -5.29 -9.40 26.93
C ASN A 164 -4.33 -9.63 25.73
N ARG A 165 -4.75 -9.24 24.52
CA ARG A 165 -4.01 -9.39 23.25
C ARG A 165 -3.73 -8.06 22.55
N LEU A 166 -3.93 -6.94 23.23
CA LEU A 166 -3.82 -5.61 22.61
C LEU A 166 -2.45 -5.38 21.94
N ASP A 167 -1.37 -5.70 22.65
CA ASP A 167 -0.02 -5.52 22.12
C ASP A 167 0.23 -6.34 20.84
N ARG A 168 -0.29 -7.58 20.81
CA ARG A 168 -0.22 -8.45 19.64
C ARG A 168 -1.02 -7.87 18.47
N GLU A 169 -2.18 -7.29 18.76
CA GLU A 169 -3.03 -6.65 17.74
C GLU A 169 -2.36 -5.40 17.17
N LEU A 170 -1.84 -4.52 18.04
CA LEU A 170 -1.10 -3.32 17.65
C LEU A 170 0.14 -3.69 16.81
N ALA A 171 0.91 -4.68 17.24
CA ALA A 171 2.03 -5.20 16.47
C ALA A 171 1.62 -5.77 15.10
N GLY A 172 0.41 -6.39 15.02
CA GLY A 172 -0.17 -6.87 13.77
C GLY A 172 -0.55 -5.75 12.80
N ILE A 173 -1.15 -4.68 13.31
CA ILE A 173 -1.47 -3.46 12.56
C ILE A 173 -0.16 -2.77 12.14
N GLY A 174 0.82 -2.74 13.04
CA GLY A 174 2.14 -2.15 12.85
C GLY A 174 2.97 -2.72 11.69
N LYS A 175 2.64 -3.89 11.18
CA LYS A 175 3.29 -4.49 10.00
C LYS A 175 2.87 -3.85 8.68
N ALA A 176 1.80 -3.06 8.66
CA ALA A 176 1.39 -2.32 7.48
C ALA A 176 2.30 -1.12 7.24
N ARG A 177 2.65 -0.87 5.99
CA ARG A 177 3.29 0.39 5.56
C ARG A 177 2.27 1.46 5.21
N LEU A 178 1.05 1.03 4.88
CA LEU A 178 -0.09 1.92 4.63
C LEU A 178 -1.28 1.44 5.46
N LEU A 179 -1.80 2.33 6.30
CA LEU A 179 -3.04 2.14 7.05
C LEU A 179 -4.12 3.01 6.42
N ILE A 180 -5.32 2.47 6.24
CA ILE A 180 -6.47 3.21 5.76
C ILE A 180 -7.51 3.19 6.86
N ILE A 181 -7.93 4.38 7.32
CA ILE A 181 -8.98 4.57 8.32
C ILE A 181 -10.11 5.34 7.63
N ASP A 182 -11.13 4.61 7.20
CA ASP A 182 -12.32 5.20 6.59
C ASP A 182 -13.37 5.57 7.66
N GLU A 183 -14.27 6.47 7.32
CA GLU A 183 -15.33 6.97 8.21
C GLU A 183 -14.79 7.60 9.50
N PHE A 184 -13.58 8.19 9.46
CA PHE A 184 -13.01 8.84 10.64
C PHE A 184 -13.83 10.04 11.05
N GLY A 185 -14.29 10.04 12.31
CA GLY A 185 -15.07 11.14 12.86
C GLY A 185 -16.58 11.06 12.67
N TYR A 186 -17.13 10.00 12.04
CA TYR A 186 -18.58 9.86 11.86
C TYR A 186 -19.35 9.62 13.17
N MET A 187 -18.71 9.04 14.16
CA MET A 187 -19.30 8.76 15.47
C MET A 187 -18.42 9.32 16.58
N PRO A 188 -19.01 9.90 17.64
CA PRO A 188 -18.27 10.27 18.81
C PRO A 188 -17.69 8.99 19.48
N VAL A 189 -16.51 9.15 20.03
CA VAL A 189 -15.76 8.06 20.66
C VAL A 189 -15.63 8.37 22.16
N ASP A 190 -15.78 7.37 23.00
CA ASP A 190 -15.53 7.52 24.43
C ASP A 190 -14.04 7.66 24.75
N GLU A 191 -13.71 7.97 25.99
CA GLU A 191 -12.32 8.22 26.41
C GLU A 191 -11.40 7.03 26.14
N GLU A 192 -11.84 5.79 26.42
CA GLU A 192 -11.06 4.59 26.14
C GLU A 192 -10.78 4.41 24.65
N GLY A 193 -11.81 4.54 23.83
CA GLY A 193 -11.69 4.44 22.39
C GLY A 193 -10.77 5.49 21.80
N SER A 194 -10.85 6.70 22.33
CA SER A 194 -9.97 7.80 21.93
C SER A 194 -8.50 7.50 22.22
N ARG A 195 -8.20 6.95 23.39
CA ARG A 195 -6.85 6.50 23.75
C ARG A 195 -6.33 5.39 22.80
N LEU A 196 -7.18 4.43 22.47
CA LEU A 196 -6.83 3.34 21.56
C LEU A 196 -6.55 3.85 20.12
N LEU A 197 -7.39 4.74 19.59
CA LEU A 197 -7.17 5.37 18.28
C LEU A 197 -5.91 6.26 18.31
N PHE A 198 -5.74 7.04 19.37
CA PHE A 198 -4.56 7.87 19.55
C PHE A 198 -3.27 7.02 19.51
N GLN A 199 -3.26 5.89 20.18
CA GLN A 199 -2.10 5.00 20.19
C GLN A 199 -1.77 4.52 18.77
N VAL A 200 -2.74 4.00 18.00
CA VAL A 200 -2.52 3.52 16.63
C VAL A 200 -1.98 4.62 15.73
N ILE A 201 -2.57 5.83 15.79
CA ILE A 201 -2.16 6.94 14.93
C ILE A 201 -0.80 7.47 15.36
N SER A 202 -0.53 7.58 16.66
CA SER A 202 0.77 8.03 17.20
C SER A 202 1.90 7.06 16.87
N ASP A 203 1.66 5.75 16.97
CA ASP A 203 2.64 4.70 16.61
C ASP A 203 2.90 4.66 15.09
N SER A 204 2.03 5.28 14.31
CA SER A 204 2.16 5.38 12.85
C SER A 204 3.00 6.57 12.41
N TYR A 205 3.07 7.62 13.23
CA TYR A 205 3.78 8.85 12.90
C TYR A 205 5.23 8.59 12.50
N GLU A 206 5.66 9.11 11.36
CA GLU A 206 7.00 8.93 10.75
C GLU A 206 7.44 7.47 10.48
N THR A 207 6.59 6.48 10.79
CA THR A 207 6.90 5.06 10.58
C THR A 207 6.17 4.47 9.39
N ARG A 208 4.96 4.96 9.10
CA ARG A 208 4.10 4.51 8.01
C ARG A 208 3.13 5.62 7.62
N SER A 209 2.44 5.45 6.51
CA SER A 209 1.42 6.39 6.05
C SER A 209 0.03 5.98 6.50
N ILE A 210 -0.82 6.98 6.77
CA ILE A 210 -2.24 6.77 7.01
C ILE A 210 -3.06 7.55 5.98
N ILE A 211 -4.08 6.90 5.42
CA ILE A 211 -5.16 7.59 4.70
C ILE A 211 -6.34 7.74 5.66
N HIS A 212 -6.66 8.96 6.03
CA HIS A 212 -7.84 9.31 6.81
C HIS A 212 -8.96 9.76 5.87
N ALA A 213 -10.05 9.00 5.73
CA ALA A 213 -11.23 9.48 5.02
C ALA A 213 -12.28 9.99 6.02
N THR A 214 -12.64 11.27 5.91
CA THR A 214 -13.47 11.96 6.88
C THR A 214 -14.41 12.98 6.21
N ASN A 215 -15.55 13.25 6.85
CA ASN A 215 -16.45 14.34 6.49
C ASN A 215 -16.35 15.53 7.48
N ILE A 216 -15.44 15.43 8.46
CA ILE A 216 -15.26 16.45 9.49
C ILE A 216 -13.92 17.13 9.28
N GLU A 217 -13.90 18.45 9.28
CA GLU A 217 -12.65 19.21 9.28
C GLU A 217 -11.82 18.90 10.53
N SER A 218 -10.50 19.01 10.40
CA SER A 218 -9.57 18.71 11.49
C SER A 218 -9.89 19.46 12.79
N GLY A 219 -10.38 20.71 12.71
CA GLY A 219 -10.86 21.47 13.87
C GLY A 219 -12.05 20.83 14.62
N GLY A 220 -12.78 19.93 13.96
CA GLY A 220 -13.89 19.17 14.56
C GLY A 220 -13.48 17.89 15.28
N TRP A 221 -12.23 17.41 15.12
CA TRP A 221 -11.77 16.14 15.70
C TRP A 221 -11.80 16.12 17.23
N GLY A 222 -11.66 17.29 17.88
CA GLY A 222 -11.80 17.41 19.34
C GLY A 222 -13.16 16.97 19.88
N ARG A 223 -14.23 17.19 19.11
CA ARG A 223 -15.60 16.75 19.49
C ARG A 223 -15.77 15.24 19.33
N VAL A 224 -15.08 14.67 18.36
CA VAL A 224 -15.15 13.23 18.07
C VAL A 224 -14.40 12.43 19.12
N LEU A 225 -13.20 12.89 19.46
CA LEU A 225 -12.30 12.20 20.40
C LEU A 225 -12.61 12.51 21.88
N GLY A 226 -13.55 13.43 22.17
CA GLY A 226 -13.91 13.79 23.53
C GLY A 226 -12.80 14.43 24.38
N ASP A 227 -11.58 14.50 23.84
CA ASP A 227 -10.41 15.12 24.48
C ASP A 227 -9.74 16.11 23.51
N LYS A 228 -9.77 17.39 23.87
CA LYS A 228 -9.23 18.47 23.04
C LYS A 228 -7.70 18.40 22.90
N ASN A 229 -6.99 17.99 23.97
CA ASN A 229 -5.53 17.91 23.96
C ASN A 229 -5.06 16.74 23.09
N MET A 230 -5.69 15.58 23.23
CA MET A 230 -5.43 14.42 22.41
C MET A 230 -5.72 14.69 20.93
N ALA A 231 -6.86 15.33 20.64
CA ALA A 231 -7.20 15.74 19.28
C ALA A 231 -6.18 16.73 18.70
N ALA A 232 -5.78 17.75 19.48
CA ALA A 232 -4.77 18.71 19.04
C ALA A 232 -3.42 18.02 18.72
N ALA A 233 -3.00 17.05 19.53
CA ALA A 233 -1.78 16.28 19.28
C ALA A 233 -1.87 15.41 18.02
N LEU A 234 -3.03 14.78 17.75
CA LEU A 234 -3.26 14.03 16.51
C LEU A 234 -3.27 14.94 15.28
N ILE A 235 -4.00 16.05 15.36
CA ILE A 235 -4.07 17.04 14.29
C ILE A 235 -2.66 17.56 13.96
N ALA A 236 -1.88 17.94 14.98
CA ALA A 236 -0.53 18.44 14.78
C ALA A 236 0.35 17.43 14.02
N ARG A 237 0.32 16.13 14.38
CA ARG A 237 1.05 15.08 13.69
C ARG A 237 0.57 14.89 12.26
N THR A 238 -0.75 14.74 12.08
CA THR A 238 -1.36 14.52 10.75
C THR A 238 -1.13 15.71 9.81
N VAL A 239 -1.19 16.96 10.33
CA VAL A 239 -0.94 18.16 9.51
C VAL A 239 0.54 18.35 9.20
N HIS A 240 1.44 17.99 10.13
CA HIS A 240 2.88 18.14 9.95
C HIS A 240 3.43 17.25 8.82
N HIS A 241 2.96 16.03 8.73
CA HIS A 241 3.37 15.05 7.72
C HIS A 241 2.24 14.65 6.76
N GLY A 242 1.16 15.42 6.68
CA GLY A 242 -0.01 15.07 5.91
C GLY A 242 -0.35 16.03 4.79
N ARG A 243 -1.00 15.48 3.76
CA ARG A 243 -1.54 16.21 2.63
C ARG A 243 -3.05 16.19 2.68
N LEU A 244 -3.66 17.33 2.48
CA LEU A 244 -5.13 17.47 2.48
C LEU A 244 -5.65 17.42 1.03
N ILE A 245 -6.49 16.43 0.75
CA ILE A 245 -7.24 16.33 -0.50
C ILE A 245 -8.70 16.68 -0.17
N ARG A 246 -9.20 17.75 -0.75
CA ARG A 246 -10.58 18.17 -0.56
C ARG A 246 -11.46 17.66 -1.69
N PHE A 247 -12.60 17.11 -1.31
CA PHE A 247 -13.66 16.70 -2.22
C PHE A 247 -14.68 17.80 -2.29
N GLU A 248 -14.79 18.43 -3.44
CA GLU A 248 -15.74 19.48 -3.72
C GLU A 248 -16.77 18.93 -4.73
N GLY A 249 -18.06 19.19 -4.52
CA GLY A 249 -19.07 18.75 -5.46
C GLY A 249 -20.24 17.99 -4.84
N ARG A 250 -21.12 17.50 -5.71
CA ARG A 250 -22.33 16.80 -5.32
C ARG A 250 -22.07 15.33 -5.02
N SER A 251 -22.99 14.72 -4.27
CA SER A 251 -22.91 13.30 -3.95
C SER A 251 -23.15 12.45 -5.20
N TYR A 252 -22.14 11.74 -5.67
CA TYR A 252 -22.27 10.75 -6.74
C TYR A 252 -23.36 9.70 -6.42
N ARG A 253 -23.50 9.31 -5.14
CA ARG A 253 -24.54 8.37 -4.71
C ARG A 253 -25.94 8.92 -4.90
N SER A 254 -26.16 10.22 -4.65
CA SER A 254 -27.46 10.86 -4.81
C SER A 254 -27.82 11.03 -6.29
N GLU A 255 -26.83 11.37 -7.12
CA GLU A 255 -27.05 11.55 -8.57
C GLU A 255 -27.34 10.23 -9.30
N HIS A 256 -26.83 9.09 -8.77
CA HIS A 256 -27.01 7.76 -9.33
C HIS A 256 -27.91 6.86 -8.48
N ALA A 257 -28.73 7.45 -7.60
CA ALA A 257 -29.62 6.68 -6.74
C ALA A 257 -30.76 6.03 -7.53
N LEU A 258 -30.98 4.73 -7.30
CA LEU A 258 -32.09 3.99 -7.93
C LEU A 258 -33.45 4.52 -7.49
N MET A 259 -33.57 5.14 -6.31
CA MET A 259 -34.81 5.69 -5.78
C MET A 259 -35.22 7.03 -6.43
N THR A 260 -34.36 7.63 -7.24
CA THR A 260 -34.62 8.89 -7.96
C THR A 260 -34.85 8.70 -9.46
N ARG A 261 -34.94 7.43 -9.91
CA ARG A 261 -35.25 7.04 -11.27
C ARG A 261 -36.69 6.62 -11.41
#